data_5d3888a71a09c46a0cab2df6831a101d
#
_entry.id   5d3888a71a09c46a0cab2df6831a101d
#
_cell.length_a   1.000
_cell.length_b   1.000
_cell.length_c   1.000
_cell.angle_alpha   90.00
_cell.angle_beta   90.00
_cell.angle_gamma   90.00
#
_symmetry.space_group_name_H-M   'P 1'
#
loop_
_entity.id
_entity.type
_entity.pdbx_description
1 polymer ?
#
loop_
_entity_poly.entity_id
_entity_poly.type
_entity_poly.pdbx_seq_one_letter_code
_entity_poly.pdbx_strand_id
1 'polypeptide(L)'
;MKLYIKYMVSLRCKLVVKEELKRLGLHEVAVDLGVVEISEDITDQQRQELRERLLKTGLELLDDTKTILIERIKNVIIELIHYSDGQITVNNYPEYLSEKLHVDYTYLSTIFSEIKGITIQQFVILHKIERVKELLLYDKLNLTEISYRLNYSSVAHLSNQFKNITGLTPSYFKKMEKARRSNLEKANLQPVGPKKK
;
A
#
# COMPACT_ATOMS: atom_id res chain seq x y z
N MET A 1 0.67 -19.68 -15.53
CA MET A 1 -0.01 -18.42 -15.99
C MET A 1 -0.01 -17.38 -14.89
N LYS A 2 0.00 -16.06 -15.19
CA LYS A 2 -0.07 -14.98 -14.19
C LYS A 2 -1.44 -14.30 -14.20
N LEU A 3 -2.03 -14.16 -13.01
CA LEU A 3 -3.26 -13.41 -12.76
C LEU A 3 -2.93 -12.14 -11.97
N TYR A 4 -3.53 -11.03 -12.33
CA TYR A 4 -3.33 -9.75 -11.67
C TYR A 4 -4.59 -9.34 -10.91
N ILE A 5 -4.41 -8.99 -9.63
CA ILE A 5 -5.51 -8.74 -8.71
C ILE A 5 -5.30 -7.37 -8.04
N LYS A 6 -6.28 -6.50 -8.15
CA LYS A 6 -6.29 -5.16 -7.58
C LYS A 6 -6.71 -5.19 -6.10
N TYR A 7 -6.25 -4.21 -5.34
CA TYR A 7 -6.52 -4.06 -3.90
C TYR A 7 -5.84 -5.10 -2.98
N MET A 8 -4.92 -5.89 -3.49
CA MET A 8 -4.09 -6.78 -2.66
C MET A 8 -2.99 -5.97 -1.94
N VAL A 9 -3.30 -5.42 -0.78
CA VAL A 9 -2.39 -4.52 -0.02
C VAL A 9 -1.85 -5.13 1.28
N SER A 10 -2.22 -6.37 1.61
CA SER A 10 -1.85 -7.00 2.88
C SER A 10 -1.69 -8.51 2.76
N LEU A 11 -1.04 -9.13 3.77
CA LEU A 11 -0.95 -10.59 3.88
C LEU A 11 -2.32 -11.27 3.95
N ARG A 12 -3.33 -10.61 4.53
CA ARG A 12 -4.71 -11.14 4.56
C ARG A 12 -5.26 -11.31 3.15
N CYS A 13 -4.99 -10.38 2.25
CA CYS A 13 -5.41 -10.50 0.86
C CYS A 13 -4.76 -11.69 0.18
N LYS A 14 -3.47 -11.98 0.45
CA LYS A 14 -2.80 -13.18 -0.08
C LYS A 14 -3.49 -14.47 0.40
N LEU A 15 -3.88 -14.54 1.67
CA LEU A 15 -4.58 -15.71 2.22
C LEU A 15 -5.97 -15.91 1.60
N VAL A 16 -6.72 -14.83 1.44
CA VAL A 16 -8.04 -14.87 0.77
C VAL A 16 -7.90 -15.39 -0.66
N VAL A 17 -6.96 -14.86 -1.42
CA VAL A 17 -6.73 -15.30 -2.81
C VAL A 17 -6.36 -16.77 -2.88
N LYS A 18 -5.46 -17.25 -2.01
CA LYS A 18 -5.10 -18.66 -1.93
C LYS A 18 -6.31 -19.56 -1.67
N GLU A 19 -7.16 -19.17 -0.74
CA GLU A 19 -8.37 -19.92 -0.42
C GLU A 19 -9.35 -19.98 -1.60
N GLU A 20 -9.58 -18.87 -2.30
CA GLU A 20 -10.47 -18.84 -3.46
C GLU A 20 -9.92 -19.65 -4.65
N LEU A 21 -8.59 -19.62 -4.90
CA LEU A 21 -7.95 -20.48 -5.89
C LEU A 21 -8.12 -21.95 -5.56
N LYS A 22 -7.88 -22.34 -4.30
CA LYS A 22 -8.05 -23.71 -3.82
C LYS A 22 -9.47 -24.23 -4.00
N ARG A 23 -10.48 -23.38 -3.74
CA ARG A 23 -11.90 -23.73 -3.94
C ARG A 23 -12.27 -24.00 -5.41
N LEU A 24 -11.53 -23.39 -6.34
CA LEU A 24 -11.67 -23.60 -7.77
C LEU A 24 -10.78 -24.73 -8.31
N GLY A 25 -10.04 -25.43 -7.44
CA GLY A 25 -9.12 -26.47 -7.84
C GLY A 25 -7.89 -25.96 -8.59
N LEU A 26 -7.55 -24.67 -8.41
CA LEU A 26 -6.38 -24.04 -9.03
C LEU A 26 -5.20 -24.09 -8.05
N HIS A 27 -4.00 -24.42 -8.59
CA HIS A 27 -2.79 -24.58 -7.79
C HIS A 27 -1.86 -23.38 -7.96
N GLU A 28 -1.66 -22.62 -6.86
CA GLU A 28 -0.73 -21.51 -6.87
C GLU A 28 0.73 -21.98 -6.81
N VAL A 29 1.58 -21.39 -7.64
CA VAL A 29 3.05 -21.47 -7.56
C VAL A 29 3.57 -20.39 -6.62
N ALA A 30 3.05 -19.17 -6.79
CA ALA A 30 3.40 -18.01 -5.95
C ALA A 30 2.21 -17.06 -5.83
N VAL A 31 2.06 -16.44 -4.64
CA VAL A 31 1.08 -15.37 -4.39
C VAL A 31 1.80 -14.18 -3.78
N ASP A 32 1.90 -13.11 -4.56
CA ASP A 32 2.47 -11.83 -4.16
C ASP A 32 1.42 -10.72 -4.17
N LEU A 33 1.77 -9.53 -3.66
CA LEU A 33 0.84 -8.41 -3.66
C LEU A 33 0.50 -8.01 -5.09
N GLY A 34 -0.76 -8.20 -5.45
CA GLY A 34 -1.30 -7.84 -6.77
C GLY A 34 -1.02 -8.83 -7.89
N VAL A 35 -0.30 -9.93 -7.65
CA VAL A 35 -0.02 -10.95 -8.68
C VAL A 35 -0.07 -12.36 -8.10
N VAL A 36 -0.65 -13.27 -8.87
CA VAL A 36 -0.67 -14.70 -8.55
C VAL A 36 -0.12 -15.47 -9.75
N GLU A 37 0.78 -16.38 -9.50
CA GLU A 37 1.24 -17.35 -10.49
C GLU A 37 0.60 -18.71 -10.21
N ILE A 38 -0.09 -19.25 -11.20
CA ILE A 38 -0.73 -20.57 -11.15
C ILE A 38 -0.05 -21.53 -12.13
N SER A 39 -0.10 -22.83 -11.80
CA SER A 39 0.56 -23.89 -12.57
C SER A 39 -0.09 -24.14 -13.91
N GLU A 40 -1.41 -24.07 -13.94
CA GLU A 40 -2.26 -24.35 -15.08
C GLU A 40 -2.83 -23.10 -15.73
N ASP A 41 -3.43 -23.29 -16.91
CA ASP A 41 -4.27 -22.29 -17.55
C ASP A 41 -5.67 -22.34 -16.98
N ILE A 42 -6.27 -21.19 -16.78
CA ILE A 42 -7.62 -21.03 -16.25
C ILE A 42 -8.62 -20.98 -17.40
N THR A 43 -9.71 -21.74 -17.30
CA THR A 43 -10.82 -21.67 -18.24
C THR A 43 -11.61 -20.37 -18.07
N ASP A 44 -12.33 -19.94 -19.10
CA ASP A 44 -13.19 -18.74 -19.02
C ASP A 44 -14.22 -18.83 -17.91
N GLN A 45 -14.79 -20.02 -17.68
CA GLN A 45 -15.74 -20.27 -16.60
C GLN A 45 -15.08 -20.13 -15.22
N GLN A 46 -13.91 -20.73 -15.00
CA GLN A 46 -13.15 -20.59 -13.74
C GLN A 46 -12.71 -19.13 -13.53
N ARG A 47 -12.32 -18.43 -14.63
CA ARG A 47 -11.93 -17.02 -14.57
C ARG A 47 -13.09 -16.14 -14.14
N GLN A 48 -14.29 -16.38 -14.69
CA GLN A 48 -15.49 -15.64 -14.31
C GLN A 48 -15.88 -15.93 -12.85
N GLU A 49 -15.84 -17.18 -12.44
CA GLU A 49 -16.14 -17.58 -11.06
C GLU A 49 -15.13 -17.00 -10.07
N LEU A 50 -13.84 -17.01 -10.39
CA LEU A 50 -12.80 -16.37 -9.58
C LEU A 50 -13.05 -14.87 -9.44
N ARG A 51 -13.42 -14.19 -10.53
CA ARG A 51 -13.77 -12.75 -10.52
C ARG A 51 -14.90 -12.46 -9.54
N GLU A 52 -15.99 -13.20 -9.60
CA GLU A 52 -17.15 -13.00 -8.73
C GLU A 52 -16.83 -13.26 -7.25
N ARG A 53 -16.03 -14.29 -6.98
CA ARG A 53 -15.58 -14.64 -5.63
C ARG A 53 -14.66 -13.56 -5.05
N LEU A 54 -13.70 -13.10 -5.83
CA LEU A 54 -12.78 -12.02 -5.41
C LEU A 54 -13.53 -10.70 -5.16
N LEU A 55 -14.51 -10.33 -6.00
CA LEU A 55 -15.32 -9.13 -5.79
C LEU A 55 -16.08 -9.16 -4.44
N LYS A 56 -16.56 -10.31 -4.00
CA LYS A 56 -17.21 -10.46 -2.68
C LYS A 56 -16.26 -10.19 -1.51
N THR A 57 -14.96 -10.31 -1.72
CA THR A 57 -13.93 -10.02 -0.72
C THR A 57 -13.29 -8.64 -0.86
N GLY A 58 -13.79 -7.83 -1.80
CA GLY A 58 -13.25 -6.50 -2.09
C GLY A 58 -12.00 -6.50 -2.98
N LEU A 59 -11.69 -7.65 -3.61
CA LEU A 59 -10.59 -7.79 -4.57
C LEU A 59 -11.15 -7.82 -6.00
N GLU A 60 -10.35 -7.38 -6.99
CA GLU A 60 -10.76 -7.29 -8.38
C GLU A 60 -9.75 -7.96 -9.30
N LEU A 61 -10.20 -8.98 -10.08
CA LEU A 61 -9.38 -9.62 -11.11
C LEU A 61 -9.27 -8.71 -12.33
N LEU A 62 -8.03 -8.44 -12.78
CA LEU A 62 -7.73 -7.51 -13.87
C LEU A 62 -7.53 -8.24 -15.19
N ASP A 63 -8.04 -7.65 -16.27
CA ASP A 63 -7.87 -8.14 -17.65
C ASP A 63 -7.21 -7.12 -18.58
N ASP A 64 -7.36 -5.82 -18.29
CA ASP A 64 -6.79 -4.76 -19.13
C ASP A 64 -5.30 -4.55 -18.83
N THR A 65 -4.47 -4.62 -19.86
CA THR A 65 -3.01 -4.51 -19.76
C THR A 65 -2.55 -3.18 -19.12
N LYS A 66 -3.24 -2.07 -19.41
CA LYS A 66 -2.90 -0.75 -18.83
C LYS A 66 -3.22 -0.74 -17.33
N THR A 67 -4.40 -1.23 -16.95
CA THR A 67 -4.81 -1.32 -15.55
C THR A 67 -3.88 -2.26 -14.77
N ILE A 68 -3.50 -3.38 -15.34
CA ILE A 68 -2.50 -4.31 -14.78
C ILE A 68 -1.18 -3.57 -14.51
N LEU A 69 -0.67 -2.81 -15.49
CA LEU A 69 0.59 -2.09 -15.36
C LEU A 69 0.53 -1.02 -14.26
N ILE A 70 -0.58 -0.29 -14.17
CA ILE A 70 -0.80 0.69 -13.09
C ILE A 70 -0.77 0.03 -11.72
N GLU A 71 -1.45 -1.11 -11.53
CA GLU A 71 -1.43 -1.81 -10.24
C GLU A 71 -0.03 -2.37 -9.92
N ARG A 72 0.71 -2.85 -10.91
CA ARG A 72 2.12 -3.25 -10.73
C ARG A 72 3.01 -2.10 -10.27
N ILE A 73 2.88 -0.89 -10.86
CA ILE A 73 3.61 0.31 -10.42
C ILE A 73 3.28 0.62 -8.95
N LYS A 74 1.99 0.63 -8.59
CA LYS A 74 1.54 0.89 -7.22
C LYS A 74 2.11 -0.11 -6.23
N ASN A 75 2.01 -1.40 -6.55
CA ASN A 75 2.48 -2.47 -5.66
C ASN A 75 3.98 -2.39 -5.40
N VAL A 76 4.79 -2.15 -6.43
CA VAL A 76 6.25 -1.98 -6.29
C VAL A 76 6.58 -0.80 -5.36
N ILE A 77 5.85 0.32 -5.47
CA ILE A 77 6.06 1.50 -4.62
C ILE A 77 5.60 1.21 -3.17
N ILE A 78 4.45 0.58 -2.99
CA ILE A 78 3.90 0.22 -1.68
C ILE A 78 4.83 -0.77 -0.97
N GLU A 79 5.27 -1.83 -1.65
CA GLU A 79 6.24 -2.79 -1.10
C GLU A 79 7.51 -2.10 -0.62
N LEU A 80 8.08 -1.24 -1.47
CA LEU A 80 9.31 -0.52 -1.15
C LEU A 80 9.15 0.38 0.09
N ILE A 81 8.02 1.08 0.22
CA ILE A 81 7.83 2.08 1.29
C ILE A 81 7.33 1.46 2.59
N HIS A 82 6.41 0.50 2.53
CA HIS A 82 5.73 -0.01 3.71
C HIS A 82 6.26 -1.36 4.21
N TYR A 83 6.81 -2.19 3.33
CA TYR A 83 7.21 -3.56 3.66
C TYR A 83 8.73 -3.83 3.60
N SER A 84 9.55 -2.82 3.23
CA SER A 84 11.01 -2.96 3.30
C SER A 84 11.47 -3.03 4.76
N ASP A 85 12.29 -4.03 5.06
CA ASP A 85 12.97 -4.15 6.34
C ASP A 85 14.15 -3.18 6.39
N GLY A 86 14.00 -2.07 7.12
CA GLY A 86 15.08 -1.10 7.32
C GLY A 86 14.96 0.17 6.48
N GLN A 87 16.12 0.67 5.99
CA GLN A 87 16.19 1.91 5.22
C GLN A 87 15.81 1.70 3.75
N ILE A 88 15.04 2.63 3.21
CA ILE A 88 14.82 2.70 1.76
C ILE A 88 16.13 3.15 1.09
N THR A 89 16.77 2.26 0.37
CA THR A 89 18.06 2.53 -0.32
C THR A 89 17.88 3.10 -1.72
N VAL A 90 16.66 3.12 -2.24
CA VAL A 90 16.35 3.61 -3.60
C VAL A 90 16.43 5.13 -3.64
N ASN A 91 17.44 5.64 -4.35
CA ASN A 91 17.62 7.07 -4.63
C ASN A 91 16.95 7.50 -5.94
N ASN A 92 16.88 6.59 -6.90
CA ASN A 92 16.35 6.83 -8.24
C ASN A 92 15.14 5.94 -8.51
N TYR A 93 13.93 6.43 -8.18
CA TYR A 93 12.68 5.71 -8.43
C TYR A 93 12.41 5.41 -9.92
N PRO A 94 12.71 6.32 -10.87
CA PRO A 94 12.61 6.03 -12.30
C PRO A 94 13.36 4.77 -12.72
N GLU A 95 14.63 4.67 -12.38
CA GLU A 95 15.49 3.53 -12.71
C GLU A 95 14.99 2.26 -12.02
N TYR A 96 14.73 2.33 -10.73
CA TYR A 96 14.20 1.21 -9.95
C TYR A 96 12.91 0.63 -10.53
N LEU A 97 11.95 1.50 -10.92
CA LEU A 97 10.69 1.05 -11.51
C LEU A 97 10.89 0.43 -12.90
N SER A 98 11.76 1.02 -13.73
CA SER A 98 12.08 0.47 -15.05
C SER A 98 12.71 -0.92 -14.95
N GLU A 99 13.65 -1.11 -14.03
CA GLU A 99 14.29 -2.41 -13.79
C GLU A 99 13.30 -3.45 -13.26
N LYS A 100 12.49 -3.08 -12.25
CA LYS A 100 11.53 -4.00 -11.63
C LYS A 100 10.39 -4.41 -12.56
N LEU A 101 9.94 -3.50 -13.40
CA LEU A 101 8.78 -3.73 -14.28
C LEU A 101 9.18 -4.14 -15.69
N HIS A 102 10.46 -4.00 -16.08
CA HIS A 102 11.01 -4.21 -17.43
C HIS A 102 10.30 -3.35 -18.48
N VAL A 103 9.99 -2.09 -18.14
CA VAL A 103 9.28 -1.12 -18.97
C VAL A 103 9.95 0.24 -18.83
N ASP A 104 10.07 0.97 -19.94
CA ASP A 104 10.60 2.34 -19.92
C ASP A 104 9.83 3.27 -19.00
N TYR A 105 10.56 4.09 -18.22
CA TYR A 105 9.94 4.97 -17.23
C TYR A 105 9.07 6.06 -17.85
N THR A 106 9.41 6.55 -19.02
CA THR A 106 8.62 7.58 -19.70
C THR A 106 7.22 7.05 -20.00
N TYR A 107 7.15 5.79 -20.49
CA TYR A 107 5.86 5.12 -20.70
C TYR A 107 5.11 4.88 -19.38
N LEU A 108 5.80 4.38 -18.33
CA LEU A 108 5.19 4.19 -17.00
C LEU A 108 4.60 5.49 -16.45
N SER A 109 5.36 6.58 -16.52
CA SER A 109 5.00 7.89 -16.02
C SER A 109 3.80 8.50 -16.77
N THR A 110 3.79 8.36 -18.10
CA THR A 110 2.70 8.85 -18.95
C THR A 110 1.39 8.13 -18.62
N ILE A 111 1.41 6.79 -18.72
CA ILE A 111 0.19 5.98 -18.48
C ILE A 111 -0.33 6.12 -17.05
N PHE A 112 0.57 6.22 -16.06
CA PHE A 112 0.18 6.43 -14.66
C PHE A 112 -0.53 7.77 -14.47
N SER A 113 0.04 8.85 -15.03
CA SER A 113 -0.52 10.19 -14.92
C SER A 113 -1.86 10.32 -15.64
N GLU A 114 -2.00 9.72 -16.81
CA GLU A 114 -3.26 9.71 -17.58
C GLU A 114 -4.39 9.01 -16.80
N ILE A 115 -4.12 7.86 -16.19
CA ILE A 115 -5.16 7.04 -15.53
C ILE A 115 -5.41 7.48 -14.09
N LYS A 116 -4.37 7.92 -13.35
CA LYS A 116 -4.48 8.27 -11.91
C LYS A 116 -4.66 9.76 -11.67
N GLY A 117 -4.43 10.62 -12.65
CA GLY A 117 -4.50 12.08 -12.50
C GLY A 117 -3.40 12.68 -11.61
N ILE A 118 -2.42 11.88 -11.18
CA ILE A 118 -1.25 12.31 -10.40
C ILE A 118 0.00 11.64 -10.94
N THR A 119 1.17 12.26 -10.72
CA THR A 119 2.44 11.68 -11.13
C THR A 119 2.88 10.52 -10.22
N ILE A 120 3.74 9.62 -10.72
CA ILE A 120 4.38 8.57 -9.90
C ILE A 120 5.11 9.21 -8.71
N GLN A 121 5.80 10.34 -8.92
CA GLN A 121 6.49 11.04 -7.84
C GLN A 121 5.54 11.53 -6.74
N GLN A 122 4.39 12.11 -7.12
CA GLN A 122 3.35 12.48 -6.16
C GLN A 122 2.83 11.27 -5.39
N PHE A 123 2.60 10.15 -6.07
CA PHE A 123 2.19 8.90 -5.44
C PHE A 123 3.22 8.39 -4.41
N VAL A 124 4.51 8.40 -4.75
CA VAL A 124 5.62 8.06 -3.83
C VAL A 124 5.61 8.98 -2.60
N ILE A 125 5.47 10.29 -2.81
CA ILE A 125 5.43 11.28 -1.71
C ILE A 125 4.25 10.99 -0.76
N LEU A 126 3.05 10.76 -1.30
CA LEU A 126 1.87 10.45 -0.49
C LEU A 126 2.10 9.20 0.37
N HIS A 127 2.61 8.12 -0.20
CA HIS A 127 2.90 6.89 0.54
C HIS A 127 4.03 7.07 1.58
N LYS A 128 5.07 7.84 1.27
CA LYS A 128 6.09 8.20 2.27
C LYS A 128 5.48 8.96 3.45
N ILE A 129 4.58 9.91 3.21
CA ILE A 129 3.92 10.66 4.29
C ILE A 129 3.01 9.76 5.13
N GLU A 130 2.25 8.84 4.51
CA GLU A 130 1.48 7.84 5.28
C GLU A 130 2.40 6.97 6.15
N ARG A 131 3.55 6.53 5.61
CA ARG A 131 4.52 5.77 6.39
C ARG A 131 5.13 6.58 7.52
N VAL A 132 5.38 7.88 7.32
CA VAL A 132 5.80 8.80 8.41
C VAL A 132 4.76 8.82 9.53
N LYS A 133 3.47 8.94 9.21
CA LYS A 133 2.38 8.92 10.21
C LYS A 133 2.37 7.61 11.01
N GLU A 134 2.49 6.47 10.33
CA GLU A 134 2.57 5.16 10.99
C GLU A 134 3.76 5.09 11.95
N LEU A 135 4.98 5.42 11.48
CA LEU A 135 6.20 5.38 12.28
C LEU A 135 6.18 6.33 13.49
N LEU A 136 5.56 7.51 13.34
CA LEU A 136 5.38 8.47 14.44
C LEU A 136 4.44 7.94 15.54
N LEU A 137 3.48 7.11 15.19
CA LEU A 137 2.41 6.68 16.09
C LEU A 137 2.66 5.30 16.72
N TYR A 138 3.25 4.39 15.99
CA TYR A 138 3.38 2.99 16.40
C TYR A 138 4.81 2.61 16.77
N ASP A 139 5.80 3.24 16.15
CA ASP A 139 7.20 2.99 16.46
C ASP A 139 7.74 4.04 17.44
N LYS A 140 8.76 3.65 18.22
CA LYS A 140 9.45 4.56 19.15
C LYS A 140 10.47 5.47 18.44
N LEU A 141 10.39 5.58 17.11
CA LEU A 141 11.35 6.32 16.31
C LEU A 141 11.18 7.83 16.48
N ASN A 142 12.32 8.56 16.46
CA ASN A 142 12.34 10.00 16.36
C ASN A 142 12.35 10.46 14.89
N LEU A 143 12.18 11.78 14.66
CA LEU A 143 12.12 12.32 13.28
C LEU A 143 13.41 12.14 12.49
N THR A 144 14.56 12.10 13.15
CA THR A 144 15.85 11.86 12.49
C THR A 144 15.93 10.43 11.98
N GLU A 145 15.56 9.47 12.81
CA GLU A 145 15.53 8.06 12.44
C GLU A 145 14.52 7.80 11.30
N ILE A 146 13.34 8.44 11.37
CA ILE A 146 12.32 8.33 10.31
C ILE A 146 12.83 8.94 9.00
N SER A 147 13.50 10.11 9.05
CA SER A 147 14.05 10.76 7.86
C SER A 147 15.11 9.89 7.18
N TYR A 148 15.97 9.28 7.97
CA TYR A 148 16.98 8.34 7.48
C TYR A 148 16.33 7.08 6.89
N ARG A 149 15.39 6.46 7.61
CA ARG A 149 14.71 5.23 7.17
C ARG A 149 13.96 5.40 5.84
N LEU A 150 13.32 6.56 5.64
CA LEU A 150 12.56 6.85 4.43
C LEU A 150 13.37 7.59 3.36
N ASN A 151 14.69 7.65 3.52
CA ASN A 151 15.61 8.28 2.58
C ASN A 151 15.22 9.72 2.22
N TYR A 152 15.04 10.54 3.25
CA TYR A 152 14.96 12.00 3.10
C TYR A 152 16.36 12.61 3.25
N SER A 153 16.63 13.64 2.45
CA SER A 153 17.94 14.36 2.51
C SER A 153 18.18 15.07 3.86
N SER A 154 17.10 15.37 4.61
CA SER A 154 17.18 15.98 5.94
C SER A 154 15.85 15.89 6.68
N VAL A 155 15.88 16.06 8.00
CA VAL A 155 14.69 16.20 8.85
C VAL A 155 13.84 17.42 8.42
N ALA A 156 14.49 18.51 8.00
CA ALA A 156 13.80 19.70 7.51
C ALA A 156 13.03 19.40 6.21
N HIS A 157 13.62 18.65 5.29
CA HIS A 157 12.94 18.22 4.06
C HIS A 157 11.71 17.38 4.38
N LEU A 158 11.83 16.37 5.25
CA LEU A 158 10.70 15.56 5.72
C LEU A 158 9.62 16.45 6.33
N SER A 159 9.99 17.34 7.27
CA SER A 159 9.04 18.18 7.99
C SER A 159 8.27 19.13 7.07
N ASN A 160 8.94 19.74 6.10
CA ASN A 160 8.33 20.61 5.12
C ASN A 160 7.37 19.83 4.20
N GLN A 161 7.80 18.68 3.69
CA GLN A 161 6.96 17.85 2.83
C GLN A 161 5.74 17.32 3.59
N PHE A 162 5.92 16.87 4.84
CA PHE A 162 4.81 16.44 5.70
C PHE A 162 3.79 17.56 5.92
N LYS A 163 4.29 18.78 6.25
CA LYS A 163 3.43 19.96 6.44
C LYS A 163 2.68 20.33 5.16
N ASN A 164 3.34 20.30 4.01
CA ASN A 164 2.71 20.61 2.72
C ASN A 164 1.57 19.65 2.37
N ILE A 165 1.70 18.36 2.70
CA ILE A 165 0.68 17.35 2.41
C ILE A 165 -0.43 17.30 3.45
N THR A 166 -0.09 17.45 4.75
CA THR A 166 -1.05 17.25 5.86
C THR A 166 -1.60 18.53 6.46
N GLY A 167 -0.98 19.68 6.17
CA GLY A 167 -1.24 20.96 6.83
C GLY A 167 -0.62 21.09 8.23
N LEU A 168 -0.04 20.02 8.78
CA LEU A 168 0.46 19.96 10.16
C LEU A 168 1.96 19.64 10.19
N THR A 169 2.66 20.12 11.22
CA THR A 169 4.02 19.63 11.47
C THR A 169 4.00 18.21 12.04
N PRO A 170 5.03 17.38 11.80
CA PRO A 170 5.08 16.02 12.36
C PRO A 170 4.95 15.98 13.89
N SER A 171 5.56 16.92 14.59
CA SER A 171 5.49 17.00 16.06
C SER A 171 4.07 17.35 16.56
N TYR A 172 3.40 18.27 15.89
CA TYR A 172 2.03 18.64 16.21
C TYR A 172 1.06 17.47 15.91
N PHE A 173 1.21 16.81 14.77
CA PHE A 173 0.45 15.61 14.41
C PHE A 173 0.60 14.52 15.47
N LYS A 174 1.83 14.20 15.90
CA LYS A 174 2.10 13.20 16.95
C LYS A 174 1.40 13.56 18.28
N LYS A 175 1.46 14.84 18.68
CA LYS A 175 0.83 15.34 19.91
C LYS A 175 -0.71 15.21 19.85
N MET A 176 -1.29 15.63 18.74
CA MET A 176 -2.75 15.61 18.53
C MET A 176 -3.29 14.17 18.55
N GLU A 177 -2.66 13.26 17.82
CA GLU A 177 -3.09 11.85 17.77
C GLU A 177 -2.90 11.13 19.11
N LYS A 178 -1.85 11.45 19.86
CA LYS A 178 -1.66 10.92 21.21
C LYS A 178 -2.76 11.38 22.18
N ALA A 179 -3.14 12.66 22.12
CA ALA A 179 -4.25 13.19 22.90
C ALA A 179 -5.60 12.54 22.53
N ARG A 180 -5.84 12.35 21.23
CA ARG A 180 -7.04 11.66 20.72
C ARG A 180 -7.15 10.22 21.23
N ARG A 181 -6.06 9.44 21.19
CA ARG A 181 -6.04 8.07 21.73
C ARG A 181 -6.32 8.02 23.22
N SER A 182 -5.65 8.88 24.00
CA SER A 182 -5.88 8.97 25.46
C SER A 182 -7.34 9.31 25.80
N ASN A 183 -7.98 10.17 25.03
CA ASN A 183 -9.40 10.50 25.22
C ASN A 183 -10.34 9.33 24.89
N LEU A 184 -10.04 8.56 23.83
CA LEU A 184 -10.78 7.35 23.47
C LEU A 184 -10.64 6.25 24.53
N GLU A 185 -9.44 6.05 25.06
CA GLU A 185 -9.19 5.09 26.15
C GLU A 185 -9.99 5.47 27.41
N LYS A 186 -10.00 6.75 27.78
CA LYS A 186 -10.79 7.25 28.93
C LYS A 186 -12.29 7.10 28.69
N ALA A 187 -12.79 7.32 27.48
CA ALA A 187 -14.20 7.15 27.14
C ALA A 187 -14.64 5.67 27.21
N ASN A 188 -13.79 4.74 26.84
CA ASN A 188 -14.05 3.30 26.90
C ASN A 188 -13.95 2.73 28.32
N LEU A 189 -13.32 3.44 29.28
CA LEU A 189 -13.16 3.03 30.66
C LEU A 189 -14.27 3.55 31.60
N GLN A 190 -15.22 4.38 31.11
CA GLN A 190 -16.36 4.78 31.91
C GLN A 190 -17.38 3.63 31.95
N PRO A 191 -17.66 3.03 33.14
CA PRO A 191 -18.71 2.04 33.27
C PRO A 191 -20.04 2.72 32.95
N VAL A 192 -20.84 2.07 32.11
CA VAL A 192 -22.23 2.47 31.89
C VAL A 192 -22.94 2.32 33.23
N GLY A 193 -23.04 3.43 33.96
CA GLY A 193 -23.78 3.47 35.23
C GLY A 193 -25.24 3.05 35.02
N PRO A 194 -25.87 2.35 35.97
CA PRO A 194 -27.23 1.90 35.81
C PRO A 194 -28.16 3.13 35.66
N LYS A 195 -28.95 3.14 34.59
CA LYS A 195 -30.03 4.12 34.42
C LYS A 195 -30.96 4.01 35.65
N LYS A 196 -30.92 5.01 36.50
CA LYS A 196 -31.94 5.14 37.57
C LYS A 196 -33.30 5.23 36.89
N LYS A 197 -34.17 4.30 37.25
CA LYS A 197 -35.61 4.36 36.95
C LYS A 197 -36.27 5.46 37.78
#